data_05eb40cadb2100ab449e92a5da93540f
#
_entry.id   05eb40cadb2100ab449e92a5da93540f
#
_cell.length_a   1.000
_cell.length_b   1.000
_cell.length_c   1.000
_cell.angle_alpha   90.00
_cell.angle_beta   90.00
_cell.angle_gamma   90.00
#
_symmetry.space_group_name_H-M   'P 1'
#
loop_
_entity.id
_entity.type
_entity.pdbx_description
1 polymer ?
#
loop_
_entity_poly.entity_id
_entity_poly.type
_entity_poly.pdbx_seq_one_letter_code
_entity_poly.pdbx_strand_id
1 'polypeptide(L)'
;MKSIIVLSAIVLASSIVLAQASKEDQDREKKFQEHSAAATADTSKEFGWKHAMVSGLNLTQISFKDWAAGGDNALSYTLYLNGSSTLNEEKVNWGNSYKFAFGETRLGSQGIRKTDDEIYFESLLIYKVGVYVNPYLSATLRSQFAVGYTYDNAGNATSVSKFFDPGYLTQSAGVAYQPIPEVKTRIGLGVREIFTSQFNQYASEPGSTAVHKTRVDGGIEWVTEASFTIAENMTLGSRVEMFDPFKAMDRLFFLNDNLITAKVNKYIAASVGVQILNDVNVSPRTQIKQVFALGFTYAIL
;
A
#
# COMPACT_ATOMS: atom_id res chain seq x y z
N MET A 1 21.91 -31.01 -27.42
CA MET A 1 22.17 -29.69 -28.04
C MET A 1 20.96 -29.06 -28.78
N LYS A 2 19.75 -29.65 -28.76
CA LYS A 2 18.54 -29.09 -29.43
C LYS A 2 17.59 -28.35 -28.48
N SER A 3 17.77 -28.47 -27.16
CA SER A 3 16.86 -27.84 -26.17
C SER A 3 17.25 -26.42 -25.75
N ILE A 4 18.46 -25.96 -26.05
CA ILE A 4 18.93 -24.60 -25.70
C ILE A 4 18.47 -23.57 -26.73
N ILE A 5 18.18 -23.98 -27.95
CA ILE A 5 17.77 -23.06 -29.03
C ILE A 5 16.30 -22.60 -28.88
N VAL A 6 15.45 -23.40 -28.22
CA VAL A 6 14.03 -23.05 -28.02
C VAL A 6 13.85 -21.97 -26.93
N LEU A 7 14.71 -21.95 -25.91
CA LEU A 7 14.65 -20.95 -24.84
C LEU A 7 15.11 -19.57 -25.33
N SER A 8 16.07 -19.54 -26.27
CA SER A 8 16.56 -18.27 -26.85
C SER A 8 15.56 -17.64 -27.84
N ALA A 9 14.70 -18.44 -28.47
CA ALA A 9 13.67 -17.92 -29.40
C ALA A 9 12.48 -17.31 -28.67
N ILE A 10 12.16 -17.74 -27.44
CA ILE A 10 11.08 -17.17 -26.63
C ILE A 10 11.51 -15.82 -26.04
N VAL A 11 12.77 -15.64 -25.72
CA VAL A 11 13.31 -14.36 -25.22
C VAL A 11 13.43 -13.33 -26.35
N LEU A 12 13.65 -13.74 -27.60
CA LEU A 12 13.73 -12.84 -28.77
C LEU A 12 12.36 -12.47 -29.35
N ALA A 13 11.33 -13.30 -29.18
CA ALA A 13 9.97 -12.99 -29.61
C ALA A 13 9.25 -11.99 -28.67
N SER A 14 9.70 -11.88 -27.39
CA SER A 14 9.16 -10.90 -26.44
C SER A 14 9.68 -9.47 -26.66
N SER A 15 10.71 -9.27 -27.48
CA SER A 15 11.27 -7.95 -27.77
C SER A 15 10.61 -7.20 -28.94
N ILE A 16 9.64 -7.81 -29.64
CA ILE A 16 8.99 -7.20 -30.81
C ILE A 16 7.54 -6.74 -30.54
N VAL A 17 6.97 -7.05 -29.35
CA VAL A 17 5.66 -6.55 -28.93
C VAL A 17 5.80 -5.40 -27.92
N LEU A 18 6.83 -4.59 -28.04
CA LEU A 18 6.87 -3.23 -27.48
C LEU A 18 6.09 -2.30 -28.44
N ALA A 19 4.82 -2.65 -28.67
CA ALA A 19 3.92 -1.76 -29.38
C ALA A 19 3.56 -0.60 -28.44
N GLN A 20 4.13 0.56 -28.77
CA GLN A 20 3.65 1.91 -28.50
C GLN A 20 2.35 1.96 -27.70
N ALA A 21 2.48 1.95 -26.34
CA ALA A 21 1.43 2.52 -25.52
C ALA A 21 1.23 3.96 -26.04
N SER A 22 -0.01 4.36 -26.33
CA SER A 22 -0.26 5.70 -26.80
C SER A 22 0.25 6.69 -25.76
N LYS A 23 0.71 7.85 -26.19
CA LYS A 23 1.18 8.90 -25.28
C LYS A 23 0.10 9.23 -24.25
N GLU A 24 -1.15 9.06 -24.61
CA GLU A 24 -2.33 9.25 -23.77
C GLU A 24 -2.47 8.17 -22.68
N ASP A 25 -2.13 6.90 -22.97
CA ASP A 25 -2.11 5.82 -21.97
C ASP A 25 -0.93 5.95 -21.02
N GLN A 26 0.22 6.44 -21.50
CA GLN A 26 1.39 6.76 -20.66
C GLN A 26 1.09 7.94 -19.71
N ASP A 27 0.43 8.98 -20.22
CA ASP A 27 0.04 10.14 -19.43
C ASP A 27 -1.05 9.79 -18.41
N ARG A 28 -2.01 8.93 -18.74
CA ARG A 28 -3.06 8.44 -17.83
C ARG A 28 -2.47 7.69 -16.64
N GLU A 29 -1.51 6.86 -16.89
CA GLU A 29 -0.96 6.00 -15.84
C GLU A 29 0.16 6.68 -15.06
N LYS A 30 0.90 7.61 -15.67
CA LYS A 30 1.76 8.54 -14.96
C LYS A 30 0.93 9.36 -13.97
N LYS A 31 -0.21 9.88 -14.41
CA LYS A 31 -1.19 10.54 -13.54
C LYS A 31 -1.71 9.61 -12.44
N PHE A 32 -1.96 8.33 -12.74
CA PHE A 32 -2.42 7.36 -11.76
C PHE A 32 -1.36 7.03 -10.71
N GLN A 33 -0.11 6.83 -11.10
CA GLN A 33 0.99 6.55 -10.17
C GLN A 33 1.34 7.77 -9.32
N GLU A 34 1.27 8.96 -9.89
CA GLU A 34 1.36 10.23 -9.16
C GLU A 34 0.22 10.38 -8.15
N HIS A 35 -0.97 9.84 -8.44
CA HIS A 35 -2.14 9.92 -7.55
C HIS A 35 -2.24 8.73 -6.58
N SER A 36 -1.74 7.56 -6.93
CA SER A 36 -1.78 6.38 -6.04
C SER A 36 -0.70 6.42 -4.94
N ALA A 37 0.34 7.22 -5.14
CA ALA A 37 1.37 7.42 -4.13
C ALA A 37 0.91 8.37 -3.03
N ALA A 38 -0.07 9.23 -3.28
CA ALA A 38 -0.59 10.15 -2.26
C ALA A 38 -1.85 10.87 -2.74
N ALA A 39 -2.75 11.17 -1.82
CA ALA A 39 -3.63 12.34 -1.92
C ALA A 39 -2.75 13.58 -1.76
N THR A 40 -1.94 13.89 -2.75
CA THR A 40 -0.95 14.94 -2.67
C THR A 40 -1.39 16.13 -3.49
N ALA A 41 -1.01 17.32 -3.03
CA ALA A 41 -1.32 18.56 -3.72
C ALA A 41 -1.02 18.44 -5.23
N ASP A 42 -2.06 18.44 -6.05
CA ASP A 42 -1.92 18.52 -7.49
C ASP A 42 -1.34 19.90 -7.83
N THR A 43 -0.12 19.93 -8.36
CA THR A 43 0.54 21.17 -8.80
C THR A 43 0.15 21.55 -10.22
N SER A 44 -0.75 20.81 -10.87
CA SER A 44 -1.27 21.16 -12.19
C SER A 44 -2.01 22.50 -12.12
N LYS A 45 -1.97 23.27 -13.20
CA LYS A 45 -2.72 24.54 -13.33
C LYS A 45 -4.21 24.32 -13.60
N GLU A 46 -4.65 23.06 -13.74
CA GLU A 46 -6.06 22.74 -14.03
C GLU A 46 -6.85 22.67 -12.71
N PHE A 47 -7.89 23.49 -12.61
CA PHE A 47 -8.82 23.50 -11.48
C PHE A 47 -9.89 22.41 -11.63
N GLY A 48 -10.51 22.06 -10.51
CA GLY A 48 -11.59 21.10 -10.44
C GLY A 48 -11.18 19.72 -9.93
N TRP A 49 -12.10 18.79 -10.05
CA TRP A 49 -11.90 17.40 -9.63
C TRP A 49 -11.15 16.58 -10.68
N LYS A 50 -10.20 15.79 -10.21
CA LYS A 50 -9.55 14.72 -10.96
C LYS A 50 -9.73 13.42 -10.22
N HIS A 51 -10.09 12.37 -10.94
CA HIS A 51 -10.27 11.04 -10.40
C HIS A 51 -9.36 10.07 -11.13
N ALA A 52 -8.81 9.13 -10.40
CA ALA A 52 -8.06 8.01 -10.97
C ALA A 52 -8.38 6.75 -10.18
N MET A 53 -8.57 5.63 -10.85
CA MET A 53 -8.87 4.35 -10.22
C MET A 53 -8.30 3.21 -11.06
N VAL A 54 -7.58 2.32 -10.40
CA VAL A 54 -7.03 1.10 -10.99
C VAL A 54 -7.41 -0.09 -10.14
N SER A 55 -7.85 -1.15 -10.79
CA SER A 55 -7.97 -2.47 -10.18
C SER A 55 -7.00 -3.44 -10.82
N GLY A 56 -6.68 -4.51 -10.10
CA GLY A 56 -5.83 -5.55 -10.66
C GLY A 56 -5.99 -6.87 -9.94
N LEU A 57 -5.51 -7.90 -10.62
CA LEU A 57 -5.45 -9.27 -10.16
C LEU A 57 -4.03 -9.81 -10.36
N ASN A 58 -3.36 -10.10 -9.27
CA ASN A 58 -2.12 -10.88 -9.28
C ASN A 58 -2.48 -12.34 -9.11
N LEU A 59 -1.92 -13.22 -9.94
CA LEU A 59 -2.16 -14.65 -9.90
C LEU A 59 -0.85 -15.40 -10.02
N THR A 60 -0.65 -16.37 -9.13
CA THR A 60 0.48 -17.31 -9.19
C THR A 60 -0.05 -18.73 -9.04
N GLN A 61 0.27 -19.60 -9.99
CA GLN A 61 -0.11 -21.00 -9.95
C GLN A 61 1.11 -21.88 -10.22
N ILE A 62 1.28 -22.89 -9.37
CA ILE A 62 2.23 -23.98 -9.54
C ILE A 62 1.43 -25.29 -9.52
N SER A 63 1.57 -26.12 -10.53
CA SER A 63 0.86 -27.39 -10.61
C SER A 63 1.82 -28.49 -11.03
N PHE A 64 1.84 -29.57 -10.26
CA PHE A 64 2.61 -30.78 -10.50
C PHE A 64 1.66 -31.94 -10.83
N LYS A 65 1.98 -32.67 -11.88
CA LYS A 65 1.34 -33.94 -12.21
C LYS A 65 2.45 -34.94 -12.54
N ASP A 66 2.49 -36.05 -11.83
CA ASP A 66 3.49 -37.13 -12.03
C ASP A 66 4.94 -36.62 -11.98
N TRP A 67 5.21 -35.57 -11.16
CA TRP A 67 6.51 -34.93 -11.04
C TRP A 67 7.36 -35.65 -10.00
N ALA A 68 8.38 -36.41 -10.48
CA ALA A 68 9.18 -37.29 -9.63
C ALA A 68 10.10 -36.55 -8.65
N ALA A 69 10.47 -35.27 -8.91
CA ALA A 69 11.35 -34.50 -8.05
C ALA A 69 10.69 -33.92 -6.79
N GLY A 70 9.38 -34.19 -6.59
CA GLY A 70 8.61 -33.64 -5.47
C GLY A 70 8.15 -32.19 -5.69
N GLY A 71 7.36 -31.68 -4.78
CA GLY A 71 6.80 -30.34 -4.78
C GLY A 71 5.29 -30.35 -4.48
N ASP A 72 4.77 -29.22 -4.02
CA ASP A 72 3.36 -29.02 -3.73
C ASP A 72 2.67 -28.12 -4.76
N ASN A 73 1.44 -28.44 -5.10
CA ASN A 73 0.59 -27.54 -5.88
C ASN A 73 0.35 -26.25 -5.07
N ALA A 74 0.46 -25.11 -5.73
CA ALA A 74 0.22 -23.81 -5.11
C ALA A 74 -0.66 -22.96 -6.00
N LEU A 75 -1.58 -22.23 -5.38
CA LEU A 75 -2.38 -21.20 -6.02
C LEU A 75 -2.42 -20.00 -5.08
N SER A 76 -1.98 -18.84 -5.57
CA SER A 76 -2.09 -17.56 -4.85
C SER A 76 -2.76 -16.54 -5.73
N TYR A 77 -3.62 -15.72 -5.15
CA TYR A 77 -4.18 -14.56 -5.83
C TYR A 77 -4.24 -13.36 -4.90
N THR A 78 -4.16 -12.16 -5.47
CA THR A 78 -4.44 -10.90 -4.78
C THR A 78 -5.24 -10.01 -5.71
N LEU A 79 -6.44 -9.63 -5.26
CA LEU A 79 -7.25 -8.58 -5.86
C LEU A 79 -6.91 -7.27 -5.18
N TYR A 80 -6.80 -6.18 -5.95
CA TYR A 80 -6.63 -4.84 -5.39
C TYR A 80 -7.42 -3.81 -6.17
N LEU A 81 -7.78 -2.73 -5.45
CA LEU A 81 -8.38 -1.53 -5.99
C LEU A 81 -7.69 -0.33 -5.34
N ASN A 82 -7.04 0.48 -6.16
CA ASN A 82 -6.42 1.72 -5.73
C ASN A 82 -7.07 2.87 -6.46
N GLY A 83 -7.35 3.94 -5.73
CA GLY A 83 -7.94 5.11 -6.34
C GLY A 83 -7.62 6.39 -5.61
N SER A 84 -7.84 7.50 -6.31
CA SER A 84 -7.73 8.83 -5.75
C SER A 84 -8.77 9.77 -6.37
N SER A 85 -9.14 10.80 -5.59
CA SER A 85 -9.99 11.88 -6.02
C SER A 85 -9.40 13.18 -5.47
N THR A 86 -8.93 14.05 -6.35
CA THR A 86 -8.27 15.29 -5.95
C THR A 86 -9.04 16.49 -6.50
N LEU A 87 -9.44 17.38 -5.62
CA LEU A 87 -9.95 18.72 -5.96
C LEU A 87 -8.78 19.71 -5.92
N ASN A 88 -8.53 20.36 -7.04
CA ASN A 88 -7.54 21.43 -7.13
C ASN A 88 -8.27 22.77 -7.36
N GLU A 89 -8.12 23.72 -6.45
CA GLU A 89 -8.64 25.06 -6.53
C GLU A 89 -7.53 26.09 -6.27
N GLU A 90 -7.79 27.36 -6.49
CA GLU A 90 -6.80 28.42 -6.34
C GLU A 90 -6.11 28.39 -4.97
N LYS A 91 -6.91 28.28 -3.90
CA LYS A 91 -6.42 28.32 -2.50
C LYS A 91 -6.46 26.99 -1.79
N VAL A 92 -7.06 25.97 -2.38
CA VAL A 92 -7.29 24.69 -1.72
C VAL A 92 -6.87 23.55 -2.63
N ASN A 93 -6.21 22.57 -2.05
CA ASN A 93 -6.05 21.26 -2.65
C ASN A 93 -6.58 20.22 -1.67
N TRP A 94 -7.53 19.39 -2.13
CA TRP A 94 -8.14 18.34 -1.31
C TRP A 94 -8.01 17.00 -2.01
N GLY A 95 -7.10 16.20 -1.51
CA GLY A 95 -6.85 14.86 -2.03
C GLY A 95 -7.47 13.79 -1.15
N ASN A 96 -8.06 12.79 -1.78
CA ASN A 96 -8.57 11.60 -1.13
C ASN A 96 -7.95 10.38 -1.82
N SER A 97 -7.38 9.46 -1.04
CA SER A 97 -6.82 8.19 -1.54
C SER A 97 -7.52 7.02 -0.88
N TYR A 98 -7.72 5.95 -1.62
CA TYR A 98 -8.30 4.71 -1.10
C TYR A 98 -7.58 3.51 -1.71
N LYS A 99 -7.30 2.53 -0.85
CA LYS A 99 -6.72 1.24 -1.24
C LYS A 99 -7.51 0.12 -0.60
N PHE A 100 -7.80 -0.88 -1.40
CA PHE A 100 -8.40 -2.13 -0.96
C PHE A 100 -7.58 -3.25 -1.55
N ALA A 101 -7.16 -4.19 -0.72
CA ALA A 101 -6.47 -5.38 -1.17
C ALA A 101 -7.01 -6.59 -0.43
N PHE A 102 -7.13 -7.72 -1.12
CA PHE A 102 -7.46 -9.00 -0.54
C PHE A 102 -6.77 -10.11 -1.31
N GLY A 103 -6.03 -10.93 -0.60
CA GLY A 103 -5.28 -12.03 -1.18
C GLY A 103 -5.30 -13.28 -0.33
N GLU A 104 -5.27 -14.41 -1.00
CA GLU A 104 -5.21 -15.72 -0.38
C GLU A 104 -4.23 -16.62 -1.13
N THR A 105 -3.70 -17.59 -0.42
CA THR A 105 -2.86 -18.66 -0.97
C THR A 105 -3.34 -20.01 -0.49
N ARG A 106 -3.24 -21.01 -1.36
CA ARG A 106 -3.35 -22.42 -1.04
C ARG A 106 -2.06 -23.12 -1.41
N LEU A 107 -1.47 -23.83 -0.46
CA LEU A 107 -0.25 -24.61 -0.66
C LEU A 107 -0.54 -26.08 -0.27
N GLY A 108 -0.50 -26.97 -1.26
CA GLY A 108 -0.75 -28.39 -1.07
C GLY A 108 -2.05 -28.66 -0.31
N SER A 109 -1.93 -29.38 0.79
CA SER A 109 -3.04 -29.74 1.70
C SER A 109 -3.25 -28.79 2.87
N GLN A 110 -2.49 -27.70 2.98
CA GLN A 110 -2.51 -26.79 4.14
C GLN A 110 -3.76 -25.89 4.25
N GLY A 111 -4.70 -26.01 3.30
CA GLY A 111 -5.88 -25.15 3.24
C GLY A 111 -5.61 -23.78 2.64
N ILE A 112 -6.60 -22.92 2.71
CA ILE A 112 -6.51 -21.54 2.21
C ILE A 112 -6.06 -20.65 3.36
N ARG A 113 -5.05 -19.79 3.11
CA ARG A 113 -4.51 -18.83 4.06
C ARG A 113 -4.50 -17.45 3.47
N LYS A 114 -4.90 -16.46 4.26
CA LYS A 114 -4.87 -15.04 3.89
C LYS A 114 -3.40 -14.56 3.76
N THR A 115 -3.10 -13.87 2.66
CA THR A 115 -1.77 -13.32 2.36
C THR A 115 -1.76 -11.81 2.29
N ASP A 116 -2.91 -11.21 1.97
CA ASP A 116 -3.10 -9.76 1.95
C ASP A 116 -4.50 -9.39 2.40
N ASP A 117 -4.66 -8.26 3.08
CA ASP A 117 -5.96 -7.77 3.51
C ASP A 117 -5.80 -6.32 4.01
N GLU A 118 -6.22 -5.37 3.21
CA GLU A 118 -6.08 -3.95 3.52
C GLU A 118 -7.34 -3.17 3.17
N ILE A 119 -7.77 -2.35 4.12
CA ILE A 119 -8.67 -1.23 3.91
C ILE A 119 -7.88 0.02 4.30
N TYR A 120 -7.68 0.91 3.34
CA TYR A 120 -7.01 2.18 3.57
C TYR A 120 -7.81 3.31 2.94
N PHE A 121 -7.98 4.37 3.69
CA PHE A 121 -8.53 5.64 3.24
C PHE A 121 -7.73 6.80 3.84
N GLU A 122 -7.36 7.78 3.03
CA GLU A 122 -6.76 9.02 3.47
C GLU A 122 -7.46 10.20 2.83
N SER A 123 -7.72 11.23 3.62
CA SER A 123 -8.20 12.53 3.17
C SER A 123 -7.20 13.60 3.63
N LEU A 124 -6.66 14.39 2.70
CA LEU A 124 -5.65 15.41 2.94
C LEU A 124 -6.11 16.72 2.32
N LEU A 125 -6.38 17.70 3.17
CA LEU A 125 -6.74 19.07 2.79
C LEU A 125 -5.53 19.99 3.00
N ILE A 126 -5.09 20.66 1.95
CA ILE A 126 -3.99 21.63 1.97
C ILE A 126 -4.53 23.00 1.61
N TYR A 127 -4.23 24.01 2.42
CA TYR A 127 -4.53 25.40 2.12
C TYR A 127 -3.29 26.09 1.57
N LYS A 128 -3.34 26.54 0.32
CA LYS A 128 -2.20 27.10 -0.44
C LYS A 128 -1.92 28.54 -0.01
N VAL A 129 -0.96 28.73 0.89
CA VAL A 129 -0.49 30.05 1.34
C VAL A 129 0.87 30.40 0.78
N GLY A 130 1.64 29.41 0.34
CA GLY A 130 2.99 29.58 -0.19
C GLY A 130 3.30 28.59 -1.30
N VAL A 131 4.45 28.78 -1.93
CA VAL A 131 4.91 27.92 -3.02
C VAL A 131 5.34 26.55 -2.48
N TYR A 132 6.01 26.52 -1.34
CA TYR A 132 6.63 25.29 -0.81
C TYR A 132 5.99 24.79 0.48
N VAL A 133 5.56 25.69 1.37
CA VAL A 133 5.07 25.37 2.71
C VAL A 133 3.62 25.80 2.84
N ASN A 134 2.75 24.85 3.18
CA ASN A 134 1.31 25.06 3.26
C ASN A 134 0.73 24.37 4.49
N PRO A 135 -0.21 24.98 5.23
CA PRO A 135 -0.92 24.29 6.29
C PRO A 135 -1.80 23.18 5.73
N TYR A 136 -1.94 22.10 6.52
CA TYR A 136 -2.78 20.96 6.15
C TYR A 136 -3.62 20.44 7.31
N LEU A 137 -4.69 19.72 6.94
CA LEU A 137 -5.46 18.81 7.78
C LEU A 137 -5.50 17.44 7.10
N SER A 138 -5.35 16.37 7.86
CA SER A 138 -5.47 15.01 7.32
C SER A 138 -6.27 14.09 8.25
N ALA A 139 -6.88 13.08 7.64
CA ALA A 139 -7.47 11.95 8.33
C ALA A 139 -7.13 10.66 7.56
N THR A 140 -6.57 9.67 8.24
CA THR A 140 -6.19 8.38 7.68
C THR A 140 -6.89 7.26 8.42
N LEU A 141 -7.58 6.39 7.71
CA LEU A 141 -8.25 5.20 8.23
C LEU A 141 -7.57 3.95 7.69
N ARG A 142 -7.28 2.99 8.57
CA ARG A 142 -6.74 1.67 8.21
C ARG A 142 -7.48 0.56 8.92
N SER A 143 -7.73 -0.54 8.22
CA SER A 143 -8.27 -1.78 8.78
C SER A 143 -8.12 -2.94 7.79
N GLN A 144 -8.83 -4.03 8.05
CA GLN A 144 -8.90 -5.22 7.21
C GLN A 144 -10.34 -5.74 7.06
N PHE A 145 -10.57 -6.61 6.05
CA PHE A 145 -11.88 -7.19 5.72
C PHE A 145 -12.15 -8.50 6.45
N ALA A 146 -11.18 -9.40 6.45
CA ALA A 146 -11.38 -10.79 6.81
C ALA A 146 -10.65 -11.17 8.11
N VAL A 147 -11.06 -12.28 8.69
CA VAL A 147 -10.37 -12.84 9.86
C VAL A 147 -8.94 -13.17 9.51
N GLY A 148 -7.99 -12.67 10.31
CA GLY A 148 -6.58 -13.01 10.26
C GLY A 148 -6.24 -14.12 11.23
N TYR A 149 -5.34 -15.02 10.83
CA TYR A 149 -4.89 -16.13 11.65
C TYR A 149 -3.37 -16.17 11.73
N THR A 150 -2.85 -16.53 12.91
CA THR A 150 -1.51 -17.07 13.07
C THR A 150 -1.59 -18.57 13.17
N TYR A 151 -0.53 -19.27 12.76
CA TYR A 151 -0.46 -20.73 12.76
C TYR A 151 0.73 -21.17 13.60
N ASP A 152 0.53 -22.13 14.49
CA ASP A 152 1.61 -22.78 15.21
C ASP A 152 2.34 -23.82 14.35
N ASN A 153 3.40 -24.42 14.90
CA ASN A 153 4.18 -25.45 14.19
C ASN A 153 3.38 -26.74 13.88
N ALA A 154 2.27 -26.96 14.58
CA ALA A 154 1.36 -28.09 14.35
C ALA A 154 0.27 -27.73 13.32
N GLY A 155 0.22 -26.47 12.86
CA GLY A 155 -0.76 -25.97 11.90
C GLY A 155 -2.09 -25.52 12.53
N ASN A 156 -2.19 -25.43 13.86
CA ASN A 156 -3.38 -24.94 14.53
C ASN A 156 -3.51 -23.44 14.30
N ALA A 157 -4.71 -22.99 13.92
CA ALA A 157 -5.01 -21.62 13.62
C ALA A 157 -5.51 -20.87 14.88
N THR A 158 -4.93 -19.71 15.17
CA THR A 158 -5.42 -18.78 16.18
C THR A 158 -5.78 -17.46 15.51
N SER A 159 -7.03 -17.01 15.67
CA SER A 159 -7.46 -15.72 15.12
C SER A 159 -6.78 -14.56 15.84
N VAL A 160 -6.33 -13.56 15.06
CA VAL A 160 -5.63 -12.37 15.59
C VAL A 160 -6.27 -11.06 15.16
N SER A 161 -7.16 -11.09 14.17
CA SER A 161 -7.89 -9.92 13.69
C SER A 161 -9.17 -10.34 12.95
N LYS A 162 -10.07 -9.39 12.71
CA LYS A 162 -11.27 -9.58 11.88
C LYS A 162 -11.69 -8.25 11.25
N PHE A 163 -12.84 -8.22 10.57
CA PHE A 163 -13.37 -7.00 9.98
C PHE A 163 -13.37 -5.83 10.99
N PHE A 164 -12.65 -4.78 10.63
CA PHE A 164 -12.50 -3.55 11.41
C PHE A 164 -12.03 -3.76 12.88
N ASP A 165 -11.29 -4.81 13.15
CA ASP A 165 -10.78 -5.16 14.47
C ASP A 165 -9.35 -5.74 14.38
N PRO A 166 -8.31 -4.89 14.54
CA PRO A 166 -8.34 -3.47 14.89
C PRO A 166 -8.71 -2.54 13.72
N GLY A 167 -9.30 -1.39 14.05
CA GLY A 167 -9.40 -0.21 13.21
C GLY A 167 -8.48 0.88 13.75
N TYR A 168 -7.81 1.61 12.85
CA TYR A 168 -6.91 2.72 13.17
C TYR A 168 -7.40 3.98 12.48
N LEU A 169 -7.57 5.05 13.24
CA LEU A 169 -7.87 6.39 12.72
C LEU A 169 -6.79 7.35 13.20
N THR A 170 -6.10 8.01 12.28
CA THR A 170 -5.14 9.05 12.60
C THR A 170 -5.62 10.37 11.99
N GLN A 171 -5.70 11.41 12.79
CA GLN A 171 -6.05 12.76 12.36
C GLN A 171 -4.89 13.67 12.71
N SER A 172 -4.47 14.54 11.78
CA SER A 172 -3.38 15.47 12.06
C SER A 172 -3.57 16.82 11.40
N ALA A 173 -2.91 17.81 11.98
CA ALA A 173 -2.83 19.18 11.47
C ALA A 173 -1.40 19.69 11.60
N GLY A 174 -0.90 20.39 10.60
CA GLY A 174 0.46 20.88 10.59
C GLY A 174 0.83 21.58 9.30
N VAL A 175 2.05 21.37 8.86
CA VAL A 175 2.61 21.95 7.63
C VAL A 175 3.02 20.87 6.65
N ALA A 176 2.65 21.06 5.40
CA ALA A 176 3.09 20.28 4.26
C ALA A 176 4.15 21.05 3.48
N TYR A 177 5.17 20.36 3.00
CA TYR A 177 6.29 20.90 2.27
C TYR A 177 6.57 20.04 1.04
N GLN A 178 6.66 20.69 -0.13
CA GLN A 178 6.97 20.03 -1.39
C GLN A 178 8.21 20.67 -2.02
N PRO A 179 9.42 20.15 -1.74
CA PRO A 179 10.67 20.70 -2.26
C PRO A 179 10.80 20.53 -3.77
N ILE A 180 10.33 19.41 -4.29
CA ILE A 180 10.31 19.07 -5.72
C ILE A 180 8.99 18.33 -6.04
N PRO A 181 8.56 18.28 -7.31
CA PRO A 181 7.30 17.63 -7.69
C PRO A 181 7.20 16.16 -7.23
N GLU A 182 8.32 15.45 -7.23
CA GLU A 182 8.41 14.03 -6.91
C GLU A 182 8.39 13.73 -5.40
N VAL A 183 8.66 14.71 -4.53
CA VAL A 183 8.77 14.51 -3.07
C VAL A 183 7.88 15.46 -2.32
N LYS A 184 7.06 14.91 -1.47
CA LYS A 184 6.13 15.63 -0.60
C LYS A 184 6.30 15.14 0.82
N THR A 185 6.33 16.06 1.76
CA THR A 185 6.44 15.73 3.18
C THR A 185 5.48 16.59 3.99
N ARG A 186 4.99 16.05 5.09
CA ARG A 186 4.18 16.77 6.04
C ARG A 186 4.54 16.38 7.46
N ILE A 187 4.49 17.33 8.35
CA ILE A 187 4.71 17.14 9.78
C ILE A 187 3.67 17.93 10.55
N GLY A 188 3.10 17.35 11.58
CA GLY A 188 2.07 18.00 12.39
C GLY A 188 1.79 17.30 13.70
N LEU A 189 0.91 17.94 14.47
CA LEU A 189 0.33 17.34 15.66
C LEU A 189 -0.80 16.42 15.23
N GLY A 190 -0.84 15.22 15.79
CA GLY A 190 -1.84 14.22 15.46
C GLY A 190 -2.48 13.58 16.68
N VAL A 191 -3.65 13.02 16.43
CA VAL A 191 -4.35 12.11 17.34
C VAL A 191 -4.54 10.80 16.61
N ARG A 192 -4.06 9.72 17.21
CA ARG A 192 -4.22 8.35 16.71
C ARG A 192 -5.16 7.58 17.61
N GLU A 193 -6.22 7.06 17.04
CA GLU A 193 -7.24 6.26 17.71
C GLU A 193 -7.17 4.82 17.22
N ILE A 194 -7.21 3.87 18.15
CA ILE A 194 -7.24 2.44 17.87
C ILE A 194 -8.54 1.88 18.43
N PHE A 195 -9.33 1.25 17.58
CA PHE A 195 -10.61 0.65 17.94
C PHE A 195 -10.51 -0.86 17.85
N THR A 196 -10.94 -1.57 18.90
CA THR A 196 -10.99 -3.02 18.94
C THR A 196 -12.33 -3.49 19.52
N SER A 197 -12.69 -4.69 19.20
CA SER A 197 -13.89 -5.35 19.72
C SER A 197 -13.54 -6.62 20.47
N GLN A 198 -12.79 -7.52 19.85
CA GLN A 198 -12.35 -8.80 20.41
C GLN A 198 -10.84 -8.84 20.60
N PHE A 199 -10.07 -8.20 19.72
CA PHE A 199 -8.61 -8.25 19.73
C PHE A 199 -8.02 -7.06 20.50
N ASN A 200 -8.39 -6.99 21.81
CA ASN A 200 -8.10 -5.84 22.67
C ASN A 200 -6.60 -5.63 22.93
N GLN A 201 -5.75 -6.59 22.60
CA GLN A 201 -4.28 -6.44 22.70
C GLN A 201 -3.74 -5.26 21.87
N TYR A 202 -4.42 -4.88 20.77
CA TYR A 202 -3.99 -3.73 19.95
C TYR A 202 -4.29 -2.37 20.57
N ALA A 203 -5.31 -2.27 21.43
CA ALA A 203 -5.67 -1.04 22.12
C ALA A 203 -5.12 -1.00 23.57
N SER A 204 -4.66 -2.13 24.10
CA SER A 204 -4.11 -2.22 25.47
C SER A 204 -2.62 -1.87 25.46
N GLU A 205 -2.13 -1.37 26.62
CA GLU A 205 -0.71 -1.11 26.81
C GLU A 205 0.06 -2.44 26.85
N PRO A 206 1.20 -2.56 26.14
CA PRO A 206 2.04 -3.75 26.21
C PRO A 206 2.44 -4.07 27.66
N GLY A 207 2.19 -5.33 28.09
CA GLY A 207 2.47 -5.77 29.45
C GLY A 207 1.45 -5.36 30.52
N SER A 208 0.40 -4.60 30.15
CA SER A 208 -0.70 -4.27 31.06
C SER A 208 -1.72 -5.42 31.14
N THR A 209 -2.28 -5.63 32.34
CA THR A 209 -3.45 -6.50 32.52
C THR A 209 -4.78 -5.82 32.25
N ALA A 210 -4.77 -4.49 32.09
CA ALA A 210 -5.96 -3.71 31.76
C ALA A 210 -6.36 -3.94 30.31
N VAL A 211 -7.63 -4.26 30.09
CA VAL A 211 -8.21 -4.50 28.75
C VAL A 211 -8.91 -3.26 28.28
N HIS A 212 -8.41 -2.68 27.21
CA HIS A 212 -9.01 -1.50 26.58
C HIS A 212 -9.53 -1.84 25.20
N LYS A 213 -10.74 -1.37 24.87
CA LYS A 213 -11.34 -1.50 23.53
C LYS A 213 -11.00 -0.31 22.62
N THR A 214 -10.61 0.79 23.21
CA THR A 214 -10.22 1.99 22.50
C THR A 214 -8.97 2.58 23.15
N ARG A 215 -8.04 3.04 22.32
CA ARG A 215 -6.86 3.76 22.74
C ARG A 215 -6.78 5.06 21.95
N VAL A 216 -6.42 6.15 22.60
CA VAL A 216 -6.25 7.47 22.00
C VAL A 216 -4.91 8.04 22.42
N ASP A 217 -4.05 8.28 21.44
CA ASP A 217 -2.71 8.84 21.65
C ASP A 217 -2.60 10.17 20.89
N GLY A 218 -2.20 11.24 21.58
CA GLY A 218 -1.71 12.46 20.97
C GLY A 218 -0.23 12.36 20.68
N GLY A 219 0.23 12.86 19.53
CA GLY A 219 1.63 12.73 19.13
C GLY A 219 2.02 13.63 17.97
N ILE A 220 3.20 13.37 17.41
CA ILE A 220 3.70 13.98 16.19
C ILE A 220 3.54 12.97 15.06
N GLU A 221 2.87 13.37 13.98
CA GLU A 221 2.82 12.63 12.72
C GLU A 221 3.81 13.24 11.73
N TRP A 222 4.57 12.38 11.06
CA TRP A 222 5.40 12.76 9.92
C TRP A 222 5.17 11.77 8.79
N VAL A 223 4.81 12.28 7.61
CA VAL A 223 4.62 11.49 6.41
C VAL A 223 5.44 12.08 5.28
N THR A 224 6.20 11.24 4.61
CA THR A 224 6.94 11.60 3.38
C THR A 224 6.56 10.63 2.28
N GLU A 225 6.26 11.17 1.14
CA GLU A 225 5.92 10.44 -0.07
C GLU A 225 6.82 10.86 -1.21
N ALA A 226 7.27 9.89 -1.98
CA ALA A 226 8.11 10.10 -3.14
C ALA A 226 7.64 9.23 -4.30
N SER A 227 7.65 9.79 -5.52
CA SER A 227 7.32 9.06 -6.74
C SER A 227 8.29 9.45 -7.84
N PHE A 228 9.11 8.49 -8.27
CA PHE A 228 10.13 8.70 -9.29
C PHE A 228 9.88 7.81 -10.50
N THR A 229 9.91 8.39 -11.70
CA THR A 229 10.05 7.62 -12.93
C THR A 229 11.50 7.23 -13.10
N ILE A 230 11.82 5.95 -12.90
CA ILE A 230 13.21 5.42 -12.94
C ILE A 230 13.58 4.85 -14.30
N ALA A 231 12.60 4.57 -15.16
CA ALA A 231 12.75 4.24 -16.58
C ALA A 231 11.44 4.57 -17.30
N GLU A 232 11.42 4.52 -18.64
CA GLU A 232 10.23 4.86 -19.46
C GLU A 232 8.96 4.11 -19.04
N ASN A 233 9.12 2.87 -18.57
CA ASN A 233 8.03 2.00 -18.16
C ASN A 233 8.12 1.59 -16.67
N MET A 234 8.96 2.27 -15.87
CA MET A 234 9.18 1.91 -14.47
C MET A 234 9.05 3.11 -13.55
N THR A 235 8.33 2.91 -12.45
CA THR A 235 8.19 3.90 -11.39
C THR A 235 8.55 3.29 -10.05
N LEU A 236 9.12 4.12 -9.18
CA LEU A 236 9.35 3.85 -7.78
C LEU A 236 8.44 4.78 -6.97
N GLY A 237 7.52 4.19 -6.23
CA GLY A 237 6.76 4.86 -5.18
C GLY A 237 7.34 4.52 -3.82
N SER A 238 7.44 5.49 -2.93
CA SER A 238 7.89 5.30 -1.55
C SER A 238 7.04 6.15 -0.62
N ARG A 239 6.57 5.55 0.48
CA ARG A 239 5.87 6.25 1.56
C ARG A 239 6.51 5.89 2.88
N VAL A 240 6.92 6.89 3.63
CA VAL A 240 7.36 6.77 5.02
C VAL A 240 6.32 7.46 5.90
N GLU A 241 5.81 6.76 6.90
CA GLU A 241 4.88 7.28 7.88
C GLU A 241 5.41 6.98 9.28
N MET A 242 5.43 8.00 10.11
CA MET A 242 5.87 7.93 11.51
C MET A 242 4.82 8.61 12.38
N PHE A 243 4.53 8.00 13.53
CA PHE A 243 3.73 8.60 14.57
C PHE A 243 4.42 8.37 15.91
N ASP A 244 4.80 9.47 16.58
CA ASP A 244 5.50 9.44 17.87
C ASP A 244 4.55 9.94 18.97
N PRO A 245 4.03 9.04 19.83
CA PRO A 245 3.08 9.41 20.86
C PRO A 245 3.78 10.15 22.01
N PHE A 246 3.25 11.30 22.42
CA PHE A 246 3.82 12.13 23.51
C PHE A 246 3.98 11.39 24.85
N LYS A 247 3.08 10.42 25.14
CA LYS A 247 3.11 9.67 26.40
C LYS A 247 4.09 8.50 26.41
N ALA A 248 4.59 8.12 25.23
CA ALA A 248 5.41 6.91 25.07
C ALA A 248 6.32 7.05 23.83
N MET A 249 7.28 7.97 23.87
CA MET A 249 8.21 8.23 22.76
C MET A 249 9.11 7.02 22.40
N ASP A 250 9.17 6.01 23.26
CA ASP A 250 9.79 4.70 23.00
C ASP A 250 8.94 3.78 22.13
N ARG A 251 7.71 4.20 21.78
CA ARG A 251 6.72 3.43 21.02
C ARG A 251 6.42 4.05 19.64
N LEU A 252 7.46 4.52 19.01
CA LEU A 252 7.35 5.07 17.65
C LEU A 252 6.70 4.04 16.71
N PHE A 253 5.58 4.44 16.13
CA PHE A 253 5.05 3.77 14.94
C PHE A 253 5.85 4.21 13.73
N PHE A 254 6.34 3.25 12.98
CA PHE A 254 7.07 3.46 11.73
C PHE A 254 6.57 2.51 10.66
N LEU A 255 6.16 3.06 9.52
CA LEU A 255 5.80 2.31 8.33
C LEU A 255 6.58 2.88 7.14
N ASN A 256 7.31 2.03 6.46
CA ASN A 256 7.91 2.36 5.17
C ASN A 256 7.39 1.38 4.12
N ASP A 257 6.73 1.91 3.11
CA ASP A 257 6.13 1.17 2.00
C ASP A 257 6.80 1.61 0.70
N ASN A 258 7.46 0.69 0.01
CA ASN A 258 8.17 0.94 -1.23
C ASN A 258 7.64 0.01 -2.30
N LEU A 259 7.31 0.55 -3.46
CA LEU A 259 6.79 -0.19 -4.59
C LEU A 259 7.49 0.23 -5.88
N ILE A 260 8.15 -0.71 -6.52
CA ILE A 260 8.60 -0.56 -7.90
C ILE A 260 7.57 -1.25 -8.79
N THR A 261 7.07 -0.53 -9.78
CA THR A 261 6.17 -1.06 -10.79
C THR A 261 6.81 -0.92 -12.16
N ALA A 262 6.86 -2.01 -12.91
CA ALA A 262 7.33 -2.05 -14.29
C ALA A 262 6.18 -2.49 -15.20
N LYS A 263 5.78 -1.64 -16.14
CA LYS A 263 4.77 -1.96 -17.14
C LYS A 263 5.35 -2.83 -18.23
N VAL A 264 4.71 -3.95 -18.48
CA VAL A 264 4.97 -4.78 -19.66
C VAL A 264 4.14 -4.30 -20.84
N ASN A 265 2.88 -3.97 -20.59
CA ASN A 265 1.96 -3.34 -21.55
C ASN A 265 0.77 -2.68 -20.77
N LYS A 266 -0.27 -2.22 -21.49
CA LYS A 266 -1.43 -1.55 -20.89
C LYS A 266 -2.26 -2.41 -19.91
N TYR A 267 -2.05 -3.72 -19.91
CA TYR A 267 -2.81 -4.67 -19.07
C TYR A 267 -1.92 -5.48 -18.13
N ILE A 268 -0.62 -5.54 -18.36
CA ILE A 268 0.29 -6.39 -17.61
C ILE A 268 1.37 -5.53 -16.97
N ALA A 269 1.53 -5.68 -15.67
CA ALA A 269 2.58 -5.06 -14.90
C ALA A 269 3.28 -6.08 -14.00
N ALA A 270 4.59 -5.89 -13.81
CA ALA A 270 5.38 -6.55 -12.78
C ALA A 270 5.64 -5.55 -11.65
N SER A 271 5.58 -6.00 -10.41
CA SER A 271 5.86 -5.16 -9.27
C SER A 271 6.70 -5.85 -8.22
N VAL A 272 7.51 -5.05 -7.52
CA VAL A 272 8.28 -5.46 -6.35
C VAL A 272 7.95 -4.51 -5.22
N GLY A 273 7.30 -5.02 -4.18
CA GLY A 273 6.95 -4.27 -2.98
C GLY A 273 7.80 -4.69 -1.78
N VAL A 274 8.23 -3.72 -1.00
CA VAL A 274 8.88 -3.94 0.31
C VAL A 274 8.25 -3.02 1.32
N GLN A 275 7.60 -3.60 2.32
CA GLN A 275 7.01 -2.88 3.44
C GLN A 275 7.76 -3.23 4.72
N ILE A 276 8.13 -2.20 5.48
CA ILE A 276 8.78 -2.32 6.78
C ILE A 276 7.85 -1.67 7.80
N LEU A 277 7.43 -2.43 8.79
CA LEU A 277 6.54 -1.99 9.86
C LEU A 277 7.20 -2.21 11.21
N ASN A 278 7.24 -1.15 12.00
CA ASN A 278 7.56 -1.22 13.42
C ASN A 278 6.38 -0.62 14.21
N ASP A 279 5.65 -1.49 14.89
CA ASP A 279 4.57 -1.12 15.80
C ASP A 279 4.62 -2.06 17.00
N VAL A 280 5.13 -1.57 18.11
CA VAL A 280 5.33 -2.36 19.34
C VAL A 280 4.02 -2.86 19.94
N ASN A 281 2.89 -2.25 19.60
CA ASN A 281 1.56 -2.72 20.01
C ASN A 281 1.13 -3.99 19.24
N VAL A 282 1.71 -4.21 18.06
CA VAL A 282 1.46 -5.39 17.22
C VAL A 282 2.53 -6.44 17.45
N SER A 283 3.80 -6.04 17.44
CA SER A 283 4.95 -6.93 17.60
C SER A 283 6.15 -6.18 18.16
N PRO A 284 6.89 -6.77 19.11
CA PRO A 284 8.14 -6.18 19.59
C PRO A 284 9.28 -6.23 18.57
N ARG A 285 9.06 -6.87 17.42
CA ARG A 285 10.03 -6.99 16.33
C ARG A 285 9.59 -6.18 15.13
N THR A 286 10.54 -5.59 14.43
CA THR A 286 10.32 -5.01 13.11
C THR A 286 9.82 -6.10 12.15
N GLN A 287 8.74 -5.82 11.47
CA GLN A 287 8.08 -6.71 10.52
C GLN A 287 8.45 -6.29 9.10
N ILE A 288 8.75 -7.25 8.24
CA ILE A 288 9.10 -7.01 6.83
C ILE A 288 8.18 -7.87 5.97
N LYS A 289 7.47 -7.23 5.04
CA LYS A 289 6.68 -7.89 3.99
C LYS A 289 7.33 -7.59 2.65
N GLN A 290 7.61 -8.63 1.89
CA GLN A 290 8.13 -8.53 0.52
C GLN A 290 7.13 -9.17 -0.43
N VAL A 291 6.86 -8.51 -1.53
CA VAL A 291 5.93 -8.99 -2.56
C VAL A 291 6.61 -8.85 -3.91
N PHE A 292 6.66 -9.93 -4.67
CA PHE A 292 6.96 -9.92 -6.10
C PHE A 292 5.69 -10.39 -6.83
N ALA A 293 5.16 -9.56 -7.70
CA ALA A 293 3.92 -9.85 -8.39
C ALA A 293 4.05 -9.60 -9.89
N LEU A 294 3.43 -10.48 -10.66
CA LEU A 294 3.10 -10.27 -12.06
C LEU A 294 1.58 -10.37 -12.17
N GLY A 295 0.95 -9.36 -12.69
CA GLY A 295 -0.50 -9.31 -12.66
C GLY A 295 -1.11 -8.53 -13.81
N PHE A 296 -2.43 -8.65 -13.89
CA PHE A 296 -3.26 -7.86 -14.79
C PHE A 296 -3.72 -6.61 -14.07
N THR A 297 -3.66 -5.48 -14.77
CA THR A 297 -4.12 -4.18 -14.28
C THR A 297 -5.11 -3.59 -15.28
N TYR A 298 -6.11 -2.88 -14.75
CA TYR A 298 -7.10 -2.18 -15.56
C TYR A 298 -7.39 -0.80 -14.96
N ALA A 299 -7.14 0.25 -15.72
CA ALA A 299 -7.54 1.61 -15.35
C ALA A 299 -9.05 1.77 -15.58
N ILE A 300 -9.77 2.11 -14.51
CA ILE A 300 -11.24 2.29 -14.54
C ILE A 300 -11.58 3.74 -14.84
N LEU A 301 -10.79 4.69 -14.31
CA LEU A 301 -10.96 6.14 -14.48
C LEU A 301 -9.62 6.80 -14.81
#